data_d1b9b10df3714a08772207477db9f21a
#
_entry.id   d1b9b10df3714a08772207477db9f21a
#
_cell.length_a   1.000
_cell.length_b   1.000
_cell.length_c   1.000
_cell.angle_alpha   90.00
_cell.angle_beta   90.00
_cell.angle_gamma   90.00
#
_symmetry.space_group_name_H-M   'P 1'
#
loop_
_entity.id
_entity.type
_entity.pdbx_description
1 polymer ?
#
loop_
_entity_poly.entity_id
_entity_poly.type
_entity_poly.pdbx_seq_one_letter_code
_entity_poly.pdbx_strand_id
1 'polypeptide(L)'
;MSESVFVGIDVAQDWLDVWLHPLGQHSRFANTLTGVGELEQLLTSFKVEKIVVEATGGLDYLAAQHLQQAGLPVAVVNPHFTSAFRTMRGKYTKTDIIDAETMALFAQKMEPEVRPVPTAQTKEMKDLAARRRQLWSMIGAEQNRLTRVQSAVARRSIEAILSALRQEKKEIDQHLQASIQNDESSRQKYQLLTSIPSIGPAIAMTLITELPELGQLGKKQITSLAGLAPHNRESGRMKGKSTIKGGRQPVKAALYMAALVSLRYNLTFRGFYDRLVKNGKAKKVALTACMRKILVVANQIVKSQRPWQYDYQSQG
;
A
#
# COMPACT_ATOMS: atom_id res chain seq x y z
N MET A 1 9.57 -38.25 -12.77
CA MET A 1 9.65 -36.79 -12.88
C MET A 1 8.44 -36.21 -12.19
N SER A 2 8.60 -35.33 -11.22
CA SER A 2 7.46 -34.68 -10.55
C SER A 2 6.69 -33.81 -11.56
N GLU A 3 5.37 -33.94 -11.54
CA GLU A 3 4.49 -33.23 -12.45
C GLU A 3 4.49 -31.73 -12.14
N SER A 4 4.64 -30.86 -13.16
CA SER A 4 4.66 -29.40 -12.99
C SER A 4 3.24 -28.89 -12.79
N VAL A 5 3.03 -28.12 -11.70
CA VAL A 5 1.71 -27.59 -11.34
C VAL A 5 1.73 -26.07 -11.09
N PHE A 6 0.62 -25.42 -11.43
CA PHE A 6 0.25 -24.08 -11.03
C PHE A 6 -0.85 -24.15 -10.00
N VAL A 7 -0.74 -23.42 -8.92
CA VAL A 7 -1.63 -23.52 -7.76
C VAL A 7 -2.40 -22.22 -7.58
N GLY A 8 -3.70 -22.32 -7.40
CA GLY A 8 -4.57 -21.22 -6.99
C GLY A 8 -5.13 -21.48 -5.59
N ILE A 9 -5.06 -20.48 -4.72
CA ILE A 9 -5.56 -20.58 -3.35
C ILE A 9 -6.56 -19.46 -3.12
N ASP A 10 -7.84 -19.83 -3.01
CA ASP A 10 -8.87 -18.93 -2.49
C ASP A 10 -8.89 -18.98 -0.96
N VAL A 11 -8.91 -17.83 -0.32
CA VAL A 11 -8.71 -17.70 1.13
C VAL A 11 -9.97 -17.17 1.79
N ALA A 12 -10.56 -17.98 2.66
CA ALA A 12 -11.60 -17.58 3.60
C ALA A 12 -11.04 -17.47 5.03
N GLN A 13 -11.88 -17.07 5.97
CA GLN A 13 -11.47 -16.95 7.37
C GLN A 13 -11.01 -18.30 7.93
N ASP A 14 -11.77 -19.37 7.67
CA ASP A 14 -11.56 -20.69 8.29
C ASP A 14 -10.90 -21.69 7.32
N TRP A 15 -10.93 -21.43 6.01
CA TRP A 15 -10.57 -22.40 4.98
C TRP A 15 -9.71 -21.80 3.87
N LEU A 16 -8.90 -22.68 3.26
CA LEU A 16 -8.15 -22.47 2.03
C LEU A 16 -8.69 -23.45 0.99
N ASP A 17 -9.29 -22.94 -0.08
CA ASP A 17 -9.66 -23.74 -1.24
C ASP A 17 -8.51 -23.73 -2.25
N VAL A 18 -7.97 -24.90 -2.54
CA VAL A 18 -6.74 -25.05 -3.33
C VAL A 18 -7.04 -25.81 -4.62
N TRP A 19 -6.58 -25.28 -5.74
CA TRP A 19 -6.70 -25.91 -7.06
C TRP A 19 -5.33 -26.15 -7.66
N LEU A 20 -5.10 -27.39 -8.13
CA LEU A 20 -3.88 -27.80 -8.84
C LEU A 20 -4.14 -27.91 -10.34
N HIS A 21 -3.53 -27.03 -11.14
CA HIS A 21 -3.62 -27.06 -12.58
C HIS A 21 -2.30 -27.58 -13.18
N PRO A 22 -2.30 -28.50 -14.18
CA PRO A 22 -3.43 -28.96 -15.01
C PRO A 22 -4.18 -30.17 -14.44
N LEU A 23 -3.87 -30.69 -13.25
CA LEU A 23 -4.42 -31.93 -12.70
C LEU A 23 -5.94 -31.87 -12.52
N GLY A 24 -6.54 -30.69 -12.39
CA GLY A 24 -7.95 -30.53 -12.13
C GLY A 24 -8.35 -30.95 -10.71
N GLN A 25 -7.40 -31.00 -9.78
CA GLN A 25 -7.63 -31.42 -8.40
C GLN A 25 -7.96 -30.23 -7.51
N HIS A 26 -9.03 -30.37 -6.73
CA HIS A 26 -9.43 -29.46 -5.67
C HIS A 26 -9.19 -30.12 -4.31
N SER A 27 -8.68 -29.35 -3.37
CA SER A 27 -8.51 -29.75 -1.97
C SER A 27 -8.83 -28.56 -1.06
N ARG A 28 -9.34 -28.85 0.15
CA ARG A 28 -9.65 -27.83 1.15
C ARG A 28 -8.83 -28.10 2.41
N PHE A 29 -8.21 -27.02 2.94
CA PHE A 29 -7.41 -27.06 4.17
C PHE A 29 -7.93 -26.01 5.14
N ALA A 30 -7.68 -26.20 6.45
CA ALA A 30 -7.97 -25.17 7.43
C ALA A 30 -7.00 -23.99 7.28
N ASN A 31 -7.49 -22.75 7.43
CA ASN A 31 -6.63 -21.55 7.44
C ASN A 31 -5.95 -21.39 8.81
N THR A 32 -5.18 -22.40 9.21
CA THR A 32 -4.40 -22.50 10.45
C THR A 32 -2.99 -22.94 10.13
N LEU A 33 -2.05 -22.81 11.09
CA LEU A 33 -0.68 -23.30 10.90
C LEU A 33 -0.63 -24.80 10.54
N THR A 34 -1.48 -25.61 11.16
CA THR A 34 -1.57 -27.06 10.86
C THR A 34 -2.06 -27.28 9.45
N GLY A 35 -3.18 -26.66 9.03
CA GLY A 35 -3.72 -26.87 7.69
C GLY A 35 -2.82 -26.32 6.59
N VAL A 36 -2.11 -25.21 6.83
CA VAL A 36 -1.10 -24.72 5.87
C VAL A 36 0.10 -25.68 5.79
N GLY A 37 0.49 -26.31 6.90
CA GLY A 37 1.54 -27.34 6.90
C GLY A 37 1.12 -28.60 6.13
N GLU A 38 -0.15 -29.02 6.23
CA GLU A 38 -0.71 -30.12 5.41
C GLU A 38 -0.71 -29.75 3.91
N LEU A 39 -1.06 -28.51 3.57
CA LEU A 39 -0.97 -27.99 2.21
C LEU A 39 0.48 -28.01 1.71
N GLU A 40 1.44 -27.55 2.51
CA GLU A 40 2.86 -27.62 2.17
C GLU A 40 3.29 -29.06 1.86
N GLN A 41 2.93 -30.03 2.71
CA GLN A 41 3.25 -31.44 2.49
C GLN A 41 2.67 -31.96 1.17
N LEU A 42 1.41 -31.61 0.85
CA LEU A 42 0.83 -31.96 -0.44
C LEU A 42 1.67 -31.42 -1.59
N LEU A 43 2.07 -30.15 -1.50
CA LEU A 43 2.79 -29.46 -2.58
C LEU A 43 4.22 -29.99 -2.79
N THR A 44 4.85 -30.59 -1.79
CA THR A 44 6.18 -31.24 -1.93
C THR A 44 6.20 -32.38 -2.94
N SER A 45 5.03 -33.00 -3.20
CA SER A 45 4.88 -34.09 -4.18
C SER A 45 4.97 -33.61 -5.64
N PHE A 46 4.91 -32.30 -5.88
CA PHE A 46 4.84 -31.70 -7.20
C PHE A 46 6.00 -30.74 -7.45
N LYS A 47 6.28 -30.47 -8.74
CA LYS A 47 7.11 -29.32 -9.13
C LYS A 47 6.21 -28.11 -9.23
N VAL A 48 6.14 -27.31 -8.15
CA VAL A 48 5.31 -26.10 -8.12
C VAL A 48 5.97 -24.98 -8.89
N GLU A 49 5.39 -24.59 -10.04
CA GLU A 49 5.91 -23.50 -10.88
C GLU A 49 5.51 -22.13 -10.33
N LYS A 50 4.27 -22.00 -9.84
CA LYS A 50 3.75 -20.76 -9.22
C LYS A 50 2.50 -21.03 -8.38
N ILE A 51 2.41 -20.32 -7.27
CA ILE A 51 1.21 -20.25 -6.43
C ILE A 51 0.64 -18.83 -6.52
N VAL A 52 -0.65 -18.70 -6.76
CA VAL A 52 -1.36 -17.42 -6.68
C VAL A 52 -2.34 -17.45 -5.53
N VAL A 53 -2.26 -16.43 -4.69
CA VAL A 53 -3.16 -16.18 -3.56
C VAL A 53 -3.75 -14.79 -3.73
N GLU A 54 -5.05 -14.62 -3.52
CA GLU A 54 -5.70 -13.32 -3.57
C GLU A 54 -5.52 -12.57 -2.25
N ALA A 55 -5.19 -11.26 -2.32
CA ALA A 55 -5.08 -10.41 -1.14
C ALA A 55 -6.46 -10.18 -0.49
N THR A 56 -6.73 -10.82 0.63
CA THR A 56 -8.04 -10.85 1.33
C THR A 56 -8.01 -10.10 2.67
N GLY A 57 -7.41 -8.91 2.71
CA GLY A 57 -7.42 -8.07 3.92
C GLY A 57 -6.59 -8.61 5.09
N GLY A 58 -5.68 -9.55 4.81
CA GLY A 58 -4.75 -10.12 5.79
C GLY A 58 -5.02 -11.58 6.16
N LEU A 59 -6.13 -12.17 5.69
CA LEU A 59 -6.40 -13.61 5.84
C LEU A 59 -5.43 -14.47 5.02
N ASP A 60 -4.96 -13.93 3.90
CA ASP A 60 -3.96 -14.49 2.99
C ASP A 60 -2.56 -14.58 3.60
N TYR A 61 -2.29 -13.80 4.64
CA TYR A 61 -0.94 -13.60 5.17
C TYR A 61 -0.32 -14.91 5.69
N LEU A 62 -1.08 -15.70 6.47
CA LEU A 62 -0.59 -16.93 7.09
C LEU A 62 -0.11 -17.92 6.03
N ALA A 63 -0.97 -18.23 5.05
CA ALA A 63 -0.66 -19.17 3.99
C ALA A 63 0.49 -18.66 3.10
N ALA A 64 0.43 -17.40 2.67
CA ALA A 64 1.46 -16.81 1.82
C ALA A 64 2.83 -16.78 2.50
N GLN A 65 2.90 -16.38 3.78
CA GLN A 65 4.15 -16.33 4.53
C GLN A 65 4.76 -17.72 4.74
N HIS A 66 3.97 -18.67 5.21
CA HIS A 66 4.43 -20.02 5.50
C HIS A 66 4.96 -20.71 4.24
N LEU A 67 4.19 -20.66 3.14
CA LEU A 67 4.59 -21.28 1.87
C LEU A 67 5.82 -20.60 1.25
N GLN A 68 5.97 -19.26 1.38
CA GLN A 68 7.21 -18.61 0.94
C GLN A 68 8.42 -18.97 1.80
N GLN A 69 8.24 -19.14 3.12
CA GLN A 69 9.32 -19.60 4.01
C GLN A 69 9.76 -21.03 3.67
N ALA A 70 8.84 -21.87 3.20
CA ALA A 70 9.14 -23.19 2.65
C ALA A 70 9.80 -23.16 1.26
N GLY A 71 10.10 -21.97 0.71
CA GLY A 71 10.75 -21.80 -0.59
C GLY A 71 9.83 -21.90 -1.79
N LEU A 72 8.50 -21.94 -1.59
CA LEU A 72 7.53 -22.03 -2.68
C LEU A 72 7.29 -20.65 -3.34
N PRO A 73 7.08 -20.60 -4.69
CA PRO A 73 6.96 -19.37 -5.45
C PRO A 73 5.56 -18.74 -5.34
N VAL A 74 5.21 -18.17 -4.18
CA VAL A 74 3.89 -17.57 -3.91
C VAL A 74 3.83 -16.13 -4.37
N ALA A 75 2.86 -15.80 -5.22
CA ALA A 75 2.52 -14.46 -5.64
C ALA A 75 1.18 -14.03 -5.03
N VAL A 76 1.20 -13.03 -4.15
CA VAL A 76 -0.04 -12.40 -3.63
C VAL A 76 -0.50 -11.35 -4.64
N VAL A 77 -1.72 -11.50 -5.16
CA VAL A 77 -2.26 -10.66 -6.23
C VAL A 77 -3.46 -9.83 -5.76
N ASN A 78 -3.65 -8.68 -6.41
CA ASN A 78 -4.81 -7.83 -6.12
C ASN A 78 -6.09 -8.46 -6.69
N PRO A 79 -7.20 -8.53 -5.92
CA PRO A 79 -8.51 -9.07 -6.34
C PRO A 79 -9.03 -8.48 -7.66
N HIS A 80 -8.65 -7.26 -7.97
CA HIS A 80 -9.05 -6.62 -9.23
C HIS A 80 -8.53 -7.35 -10.46
N PHE A 81 -7.31 -7.93 -10.40
CA PHE A 81 -6.71 -8.63 -11.53
C PHE A 81 -7.34 -10.01 -11.74
N THR A 82 -7.56 -10.76 -10.67
CA THR A 82 -8.19 -12.09 -10.72
C THR A 82 -9.65 -11.98 -11.16
N SER A 83 -10.38 -10.99 -10.66
CA SER A 83 -11.75 -10.68 -11.08
C SER A 83 -11.84 -10.26 -12.55
N ALA A 84 -10.94 -9.40 -13.04
CA ALA A 84 -10.87 -9.02 -14.44
C ALA A 84 -10.55 -10.22 -15.35
N PHE A 85 -9.62 -11.08 -14.93
CA PHE A 85 -9.27 -12.31 -15.64
C PHE A 85 -10.45 -13.30 -15.70
N ARG A 86 -11.19 -13.47 -14.61
CA ARG A 86 -12.41 -14.29 -14.57
C ARG A 86 -13.45 -13.78 -15.55
N THR A 87 -13.70 -12.45 -15.58
CA THR A 87 -14.62 -11.81 -16.50
C THR A 87 -14.19 -12.01 -17.97
N MET A 88 -12.90 -11.87 -18.26
CA MET A 88 -12.34 -12.11 -19.61
C MET A 88 -12.55 -13.54 -20.09
N ARG A 89 -12.55 -14.53 -19.16
CA ARG A 89 -12.85 -15.94 -19.46
C ARG A 89 -14.35 -16.23 -19.64
N GLY A 90 -15.24 -15.24 -19.44
CA GLY A 90 -16.69 -15.45 -19.49
C GLY A 90 -17.25 -16.26 -18.30
N LYS A 91 -16.50 -16.42 -17.23
CA LYS A 91 -16.91 -17.11 -16.00
C LYS A 91 -17.57 -16.10 -15.06
N TYR A 92 -18.91 -16.11 -14.98
CA TYR A 92 -19.67 -15.19 -14.11
C TYR A 92 -20.10 -15.81 -12.78
N THR A 93 -20.13 -17.14 -12.71
CA THR A 93 -20.44 -17.87 -11.48
C THR A 93 -19.31 -17.71 -10.48
N LYS A 94 -19.65 -17.39 -9.23
CA LYS A 94 -18.70 -17.27 -8.13
C LYS A 94 -18.91 -18.42 -7.14
N THR A 95 -17.90 -19.28 -7.02
CA THR A 95 -17.76 -20.28 -5.96
C THR A 95 -16.29 -20.38 -5.61
N ASP A 96 -15.95 -20.77 -4.39
CA ASP A 96 -14.57 -20.88 -3.90
C ASP A 96 -13.72 -21.78 -4.82
N ILE A 97 -14.29 -22.88 -5.32
CA ILE A 97 -13.62 -23.79 -6.27
C ILE A 97 -13.30 -23.11 -7.59
N ILE A 98 -14.26 -22.35 -8.16
CA ILE A 98 -14.07 -21.62 -9.42
C ILE A 98 -13.06 -20.47 -9.23
N ASP A 99 -13.05 -19.83 -8.07
CA ASP A 99 -12.11 -18.77 -7.75
C ASP A 99 -10.68 -19.36 -7.59
N ALA A 100 -10.51 -20.52 -6.92
CA ALA A 100 -9.24 -21.22 -6.84
C ALA A 100 -8.75 -21.72 -8.23
N GLU A 101 -9.64 -22.32 -9.07
CA GLU A 101 -9.33 -22.68 -10.47
C GLU A 101 -8.87 -21.45 -11.27
N THR A 102 -9.59 -20.34 -11.12
CA THR A 102 -9.28 -19.10 -11.83
C THR A 102 -7.90 -18.58 -11.44
N MET A 103 -7.52 -18.66 -10.16
CA MET A 103 -6.21 -18.24 -9.68
C MET A 103 -5.08 -19.15 -10.17
N ALA A 104 -5.31 -20.47 -10.24
CA ALA A 104 -4.31 -21.41 -10.80
C ALA A 104 -4.06 -21.12 -12.29
N LEU A 105 -5.11 -20.87 -13.06
CA LEU A 105 -4.99 -20.49 -14.46
C LEU A 105 -4.38 -19.10 -14.65
N PHE A 106 -4.67 -18.16 -13.74
CA PHE A 106 -4.02 -16.84 -13.70
C PHE A 106 -2.52 -17.00 -13.44
N ALA A 107 -2.13 -17.89 -12.52
CA ALA A 107 -0.73 -18.22 -12.26
C ALA A 107 0.01 -18.66 -13.52
N GLN A 108 -0.62 -19.55 -14.31
CA GLN A 108 -0.04 -20.08 -15.56
C GLN A 108 0.03 -19.05 -16.69
N LYS A 109 -1.04 -18.26 -16.90
CA LYS A 109 -1.16 -17.39 -18.08
C LYS A 109 -0.56 -16.01 -17.88
N MET A 110 -0.56 -15.51 -16.66
CA MET A 110 -0.13 -14.14 -16.37
C MET A 110 1.24 -14.07 -15.68
N GLU A 111 1.74 -15.20 -15.19
CA GLU A 111 3.05 -15.33 -14.54
C GLU A 111 3.37 -14.19 -13.55
N PRO A 112 2.48 -13.91 -12.57
CA PRO A 112 2.66 -12.78 -11.68
C PRO A 112 4.00 -12.85 -10.95
N GLU A 113 4.60 -11.68 -10.74
CA GLU A 113 5.87 -11.56 -10.02
C GLU A 113 5.72 -12.02 -8.57
N VAL A 114 6.63 -12.90 -8.13
CA VAL A 114 6.76 -13.29 -6.72
C VAL A 114 7.43 -12.15 -5.96
N ARG A 115 6.72 -11.57 -5.01
CA ARG A 115 7.25 -10.54 -4.12
C ARG A 115 7.33 -11.06 -2.70
N PRO A 116 8.37 -10.72 -1.93
CA PRO A 116 8.44 -11.14 -0.54
C PRO A 116 7.20 -10.72 0.25
N VAL A 117 6.62 -11.67 0.98
CA VAL A 117 5.55 -11.36 1.94
C VAL A 117 6.15 -10.52 3.08
N PRO A 118 5.45 -9.47 3.51
CA PRO A 118 5.94 -8.64 4.61
C PRO A 118 6.25 -9.45 5.86
N THR A 119 7.31 -9.08 6.58
CA THR A 119 7.61 -9.69 7.89
C THR A 119 6.49 -9.37 8.90
N ALA A 120 6.41 -10.15 9.99
CA ALA A 120 5.46 -9.89 11.08
C ALA A 120 5.58 -8.45 11.60
N GLN A 121 6.80 -7.93 11.76
CA GLN A 121 7.08 -6.55 12.16
C GLN A 121 6.55 -5.54 11.14
N THR A 122 6.75 -5.79 9.84
CA THR A 122 6.22 -4.91 8.78
C THR A 122 4.69 -4.92 8.77
N LYS A 123 4.06 -6.08 9.04
CA LYS A 123 2.60 -6.20 9.16
C LYS A 123 2.09 -5.41 10.36
N GLU A 124 2.71 -5.58 11.53
CA GLU A 124 2.38 -4.82 12.74
C GLU A 124 2.44 -3.31 12.50
N MET A 125 3.52 -2.81 11.89
CA MET A 125 3.65 -1.39 11.53
C MET A 125 2.52 -0.93 10.59
N LYS A 126 2.07 -1.75 9.64
CA LYS A 126 0.93 -1.44 8.76
C LYS A 126 -0.37 -1.38 9.54
N ASP A 127 -0.61 -2.31 10.45
CA ASP A 127 -1.83 -2.35 11.27
C ASP A 127 -1.90 -1.15 12.22
N LEU A 128 -0.78 -0.79 12.87
CA LEU A 128 -0.66 0.42 13.67
C LEU A 128 -0.91 1.70 12.84
N ALA A 129 -0.35 1.79 11.63
CA ALA A 129 -0.58 2.91 10.73
C ALA A 129 -2.05 3.00 10.28
N ALA A 130 -2.70 1.86 10.01
CA ALA A 130 -4.12 1.80 9.69
C ALA A 130 -4.98 2.26 10.88
N ARG A 131 -4.69 1.78 12.09
CA ARG A 131 -5.39 2.19 13.32
C ARG A 131 -5.22 3.69 13.59
N ARG A 132 -4.03 4.21 13.44
CA ARG A 132 -3.73 5.66 13.55
C ARG A 132 -4.62 6.50 12.62
N ARG A 133 -4.81 6.07 11.36
CA ARG A 133 -5.68 6.78 10.39
C ARG A 133 -7.15 6.74 10.81
N GLN A 134 -7.63 5.58 11.30
CA GLN A 134 -8.99 5.44 11.82
C GLN A 134 -9.23 6.41 12.98
N LEU A 135 -8.34 6.42 13.97
CA LEU A 135 -8.42 7.33 15.12
C LEU A 135 -8.43 8.80 14.68
N TRP A 136 -7.57 9.17 13.72
CA TRP A 136 -7.55 10.53 13.16
C TRP A 136 -8.88 10.90 12.50
N SER A 137 -9.47 9.99 11.74
CA SER A 137 -10.79 10.20 11.11
C SER A 137 -11.89 10.39 12.15
N MET A 138 -11.90 9.56 13.21
CA MET A 138 -12.86 9.65 14.32
C MET A 138 -12.72 10.96 15.06
N ILE A 139 -11.50 11.41 15.36
CA ILE A 139 -11.22 12.70 15.99
C ILE A 139 -11.79 13.84 15.14
N GLY A 140 -11.56 13.82 13.81
CA GLY A 140 -12.09 14.82 12.90
C GLY A 140 -13.62 14.86 12.88
N ALA A 141 -14.27 13.70 12.89
CA ALA A 141 -15.71 13.59 12.95
C ALA A 141 -16.28 14.15 14.26
N GLU A 142 -15.70 13.81 15.40
CA GLU A 142 -16.13 14.32 16.70
C GLU A 142 -15.87 15.84 16.84
N GLN A 143 -14.76 16.35 16.32
CA GLN A 143 -14.50 17.80 16.29
C GLN A 143 -15.56 18.56 15.48
N ASN A 144 -15.97 18.02 14.33
CA ASN A 144 -17.03 18.61 13.52
C ASN A 144 -18.40 18.57 14.24
N ARG A 145 -18.67 17.52 15.04
CA ARG A 145 -19.89 17.46 15.90
C ARG A 145 -19.83 18.51 17.00
N LEU A 146 -18.66 18.66 17.64
CA LEU A 146 -18.46 19.61 18.74
C LEU A 146 -18.75 21.06 18.30
N THR A 147 -18.43 21.43 17.06
CA THR A 147 -18.70 22.79 16.54
C THR A 147 -20.17 23.10 16.33
N ARG A 148 -21.04 22.08 16.26
CA ARG A 148 -22.47 22.22 15.94
C ARG A 148 -23.39 21.93 17.12
N VAL A 149 -22.88 21.27 18.18
CA VAL A 149 -23.69 20.85 19.32
C VAL A 149 -24.02 22.04 20.22
N GLN A 150 -25.29 22.15 20.61
CA GLN A 150 -25.79 23.18 21.54
C GLN A 150 -26.03 22.62 22.95
N SER A 151 -26.45 21.36 23.10
CA SER A 151 -26.69 20.71 24.38
C SER A 151 -25.41 20.54 25.18
N ALA A 152 -25.39 21.05 26.41
CA ALA A 152 -24.25 20.92 27.32
C ALA A 152 -23.93 19.46 27.68
N VAL A 153 -24.96 18.60 27.76
CA VAL A 153 -24.78 17.16 28.06
C VAL A 153 -24.11 16.47 26.88
N ALA A 154 -24.58 16.73 25.62
CA ALA A 154 -23.99 16.17 24.41
C ALA A 154 -22.57 16.70 24.19
N ARG A 155 -22.29 17.99 24.50
CA ARG A 155 -20.95 18.57 24.44
C ARG A 155 -19.97 17.81 25.33
N ARG A 156 -20.30 17.61 26.60
CA ARG A 156 -19.47 16.84 27.55
C ARG A 156 -19.18 15.43 27.06
N SER A 157 -20.17 14.74 26.48
CA SER A 157 -20.01 13.40 25.92
C SER A 157 -19.01 13.41 24.77
N ILE A 158 -19.12 14.36 23.85
CA ILE A 158 -18.20 14.50 22.70
C ILE A 158 -16.77 14.82 23.18
N GLU A 159 -16.62 15.72 24.13
CA GLU A 159 -15.32 16.08 24.71
C GLU A 159 -14.62 14.90 25.37
N ALA A 160 -15.37 14.08 26.13
CA ALA A 160 -14.84 12.85 26.72
C ALA A 160 -14.35 11.86 25.66
N ILE A 161 -15.13 11.63 24.61
CA ILE A 161 -14.74 10.76 23.49
C ILE A 161 -13.49 11.33 22.78
N LEU A 162 -13.44 12.63 22.53
CA LEU A 162 -12.28 13.28 21.91
C LEU A 162 -11.02 13.11 22.76
N SER A 163 -11.13 13.22 24.07
CA SER A 163 -10.00 13.00 25.01
C SER A 163 -9.47 11.57 24.87
N ALA A 164 -10.37 10.57 24.94
CA ALA A 164 -10.01 9.17 24.81
C ALA A 164 -9.37 8.87 23.44
N LEU A 165 -9.96 9.33 22.34
CA LEU A 165 -9.42 9.12 21.00
C LEU A 165 -8.04 9.75 20.80
N ARG A 166 -7.80 10.92 21.40
CA ARG A 166 -6.48 11.59 21.36
C ARG A 166 -5.42 10.82 22.14
N GLN A 167 -5.80 10.27 23.30
CA GLN A 167 -4.91 9.45 24.12
C GLN A 167 -4.53 8.17 23.38
N GLU A 168 -5.50 7.43 22.87
CA GLU A 168 -5.29 6.23 22.07
C GLU A 168 -4.37 6.51 20.86
N LYS A 169 -4.65 7.63 20.15
CA LYS A 169 -3.81 8.02 19.02
C LYS A 169 -2.37 8.28 19.43
N LYS A 170 -2.14 8.88 20.59
CA LYS A 170 -0.80 9.15 21.12
C LYS A 170 -0.06 7.84 21.42
N GLU A 171 -0.74 6.86 21.99
CA GLU A 171 -0.17 5.54 22.28
C GLU A 171 0.20 4.80 20.99
N ILE A 172 -0.71 4.76 20.02
CA ILE A 172 -0.43 4.19 18.69
C ILE A 172 0.75 4.90 18.00
N ASP A 173 0.84 6.24 18.08
CA ASP A 173 1.98 7.00 17.54
C ASP A 173 3.31 6.58 18.22
N GLN A 174 3.32 6.34 19.52
CA GLN A 174 4.50 5.90 20.27
C GLN A 174 4.91 4.48 19.89
N HIS A 175 3.96 3.55 19.82
CA HIS A 175 4.23 2.17 19.39
C HIS A 175 4.77 2.12 17.95
N LEU A 176 4.15 2.84 17.04
CA LEU A 176 4.61 2.90 15.65
C LEU A 176 6.02 3.50 15.54
N GLN A 177 6.30 4.54 16.31
CA GLN A 177 7.63 5.15 16.35
C GLN A 177 8.66 4.19 16.93
N ALA A 178 8.34 3.48 18.01
CA ALA A 178 9.21 2.46 18.60
C ALA A 178 9.51 1.33 17.61
N SER A 179 8.49 0.81 16.93
CA SER A 179 8.66 -0.24 15.91
C SER A 179 9.57 0.22 14.76
N ILE A 180 9.45 1.48 14.31
CA ILE A 180 10.33 2.06 13.29
C ILE A 180 11.77 2.21 13.80
N GLN A 181 11.97 2.61 15.06
CA GLN A 181 13.31 2.75 15.63
C GLN A 181 14.02 1.42 15.89
N ASN A 182 13.26 0.36 16.14
CA ASN A 182 13.76 -0.98 16.37
C ASN A 182 14.13 -1.73 15.07
N ASP A 183 13.65 -1.26 13.90
CA ASP A 183 14.02 -1.80 12.60
C ASP A 183 15.07 -0.91 11.93
N GLU A 184 16.30 -1.42 11.75
CA GLU A 184 17.42 -0.64 11.21
C GLU A 184 17.09 0.02 9.86
N SER A 185 16.47 -0.74 8.95
CA SER A 185 16.10 -0.25 7.62
C SER A 185 15.06 0.89 7.69
N SER A 186 14.05 0.73 8.54
CA SER A 186 13.01 1.75 8.76
C SER A 186 13.56 2.97 9.49
N ARG A 187 14.45 2.78 10.46
CA ARG A 187 15.14 3.87 11.17
C ARG A 187 15.95 4.74 10.22
N GLN A 188 16.75 4.12 9.37
CA GLN A 188 17.54 4.86 8.36
C GLN A 188 16.62 5.62 7.38
N LYS A 189 15.57 4.96 6.87
CA LYS A 189 14.57 5.62 6.02
C LYS A 189 13.91 6.80 6.73
N TYR A 190 13.57 6.65 8.01
CA TYR A 190 12.97 7.70 8.81
C TYR A 190 13.87 8.93 8.93
N GLN A 191 15.16 8.74 9.26
CA GLN A 191 16.15 9.82 9.35
C GLN A 191 16.32 10.54 8.00
N LEU A 192 16.42 9.79 6.91
CA LEU A 192 16.54 10.33 5.57
C LEU A 192 15.31 11.13 5.16
N LEU A 193 14.12 10.63 5.43
CA LEU A 193 12.86 11.30 5.07
C LEU A 193 12.64 12.58 5.88
N THR A 194 12.92 12.54 7.19
CA THR A 194 12.75 13.72 8.06
C THR A 194 13.81 14.79 7.83
N SER A 195 14.89 14.50 7.12
CA SER A 195 15.83 15.52 6.65
C SER A 195 15.22 16.47 5.61
N ILE A 196 14.16 16.07 4.91
CA ILE A 196 13.49 16.88 3.88
C ILE A 196 12.61 17.94 4.56
N PRO A 197 12.88 19.26 4.37
CA PRO A 197 12.10 20.34 5.00
C PRO A 197 10.66 20.36 4.45
N SER A 198 9.76 19.65 5.00
CA SER A 198 8.33 19.48 4.74
C SER A 198 7.84 18.07 5.05
N ILE A 199 8.74 17.14 5.35
CA ILE A 199 8.39 15.80 5.78
C ILE A 199 8.66 15.69 7.28
N GLY A 200 7.62 15.90 8.07
CA GLY A 200 7.66 15.67 9.53
C GLY A 200 7.45 14.19 9.89
N PRO A 201 7.56 13.87 11.21
CA PRO A 201 7.44 12.49 11.71
C PRO A 201 6.23 11.71 11.18
N ALA A 202 5.06 12.33 11.21
CA ALA A 202 3.81 11.70 10.78
C ALA A 202 3.81 11.31 9.28
N ILE A 203 4.40 12.16 8.42
CA ILE A 203 4.50 11.90 6.98
C ILE A 203 5.56 10.83 6.72
N ALA A 204 6.71 10.90 7.40
CA ALA A 204 7.77 9.89 7.29
C ALA A 204 7.26 8.50 7.67
N MET A 205 6.59 8.37 8.83
CA MET A 205 5.96 7.12 9.27
C MET A 205 4.98 6.58 8.22
N THR A 206 4.12 7.45 7.65
CA THR A 206 3.16 7.05 6.62
C THR A 206 3.87 6.57 5.34
N LEU A 207 4.94 7.24 4.91
CA LEU A 207 5.69 6.82 3.73
C LEU A 207 6.40 5.49 3.94
N ILE A 208 6.96 5.23 5.11
CA ILE A 208 7.63 3.97 5.45
C ILE A 208 6.65 2.81 5.43
N THR A 209 5.49 2.97 6.08
CA THR A 209 4.51 1.90 6.24
C THR A 209 3.67 1.64 4.98
N GLU A 210 3.31 2.71 4.26
CA GLU A 210 2.40 2.64 3.13
C GLU A 210 3.10 2.58 1.76
N LEU A 211 4.41 2.81 1.73
CA LEU A 211 5.20 2.80 0.50
C LEU A 211 6.57 2.11 0.74
N PRO A 212 6.56 0.82 1.13
CA PRO A 212 7.79 0.07 1.44
C PRO A 212 8.78 0.01 0.26
N GLU A 213 8.29 0.17 -0.98
CA GLU A 213 9.08 0.21 -2.21
C GLU A 213 9.89 1.50 -2.39
N LEU A 214 9.74 2.46 -1.48
CA LEU A 214 10.47 3.73 -1.52
C LEU A 214 11.99 3.49 -1.47
N GLY A 215 12.71 4.08 -2.43
CA GLY A 215 14.14 3.87 -2.62
C GLY A 215 14.51 2.72 -3.56
N GLN A 216 13.57 1.84 -3.91
CA GLN A 216 13.81 0.67 -4.77
C GLN A 216 13.37 0.90 -6.22
N LEU A 217 12.27 1.61 -6.41
CA LEU A 217 11.64 1.82 -7.72
C LEU A 217 12.19 3.03 -8.46
N GLY A 218 12.03 3.02 -9.79
CA GLY A 218 12.29 4.17 -10.64
C GLY A 218 11.25 5.28 -10.49
N LYS A 219 11.58 6.49 -10.93
CA LYS A 219 10.75 7.72 -10.86
C LYS A 219 9.32 7.51 -11.41
N LYS A 220 9.17 6.81 -12.55
CA LYS A 220 7.85 6.55 -13.16
C LYS A 220 7.03 5.56 -12.35
N GLN A 221 7.66 4.49 -11.89
CA GLN A 221 7.02 3.41 -11.12
C GLN A 221 6.51 3.92 -9.77
N ILE A 222 7.36 4.62 -8.98
CA ILE A 222 6.98 5.10 -7.66
C ILE A 222 5.86 6.15 -7.74
N THR A 223 5.87 7.02 -8.75
CA THR A 223 4.80 8.01 -8.94
C THR A 223 3.49 7.39 -9.42
N SER A 224 3.54 6.32 -10.21
CA SER A 224 2.37 5.53 -10.59
C SER A 224 1.76 4.81 -9.39
N LEU A 225 2.60 4.15 -8.58
CA LEU A 225 2.18 3.43 -7.39
C LEU A 225 1.51 4.36 -6.35
N ALA A 226 2.03 5.58 -6.20
CA ALA A 226 1.40 6.60 -5.36
C ALA A 226 0.17 7.28 -6.00
N GLY A 227 -0.17 6.96 -7.25
CA GLY A 227 -1.28 7.58 -7.98
C GLY A 227 -1.06 9.06 -8.32
N LEU A 228 0.19 9.46 -8.52
CA LEU A 228 0.60 10.81 -8.90
C LEU A 228 1.14 10.89 -10.34
N ALA A 229 1.16 9.78 -11.07
CA ALA A 229 1.46 9.78 -12.50
C ALA A 229 0.29 10.39 -13.28
N PRO A 230 0.55 11.34 -14.20
CA PRO A 230 -0.49 11.85 -15.09
C PRO A 230 -0.90 10.75 -16.09
N HIS A 231 -2.18 10.52 -16.22
CA HIS A 231 -2.75 9.68 -17.26
C HIS A 231 -3.36 10.58 -18.33
N ASN A 232 -2.84 10.48 -19.54
CA ASN A 232 -3.40 11.19 -20.69
C ASN A 232 -4.69 10.48 -21.13
N ARG A 233 -5.68 11.27 -21.47
CA ARG A 233 -6.88 10.81 -22.18
C ARG A 233 -6.80 11.33 -23.61
N GLU A 234 -6.19 10.55 -24.47
CA GLU A 234 -6.08 10.87 -25.89
C GLU A 234 -6.77 9.76 -26.69
N SER A 235 -7.74 10.12 -27.49
CA SER A 235 -8.38 9.22 -28.44
C SER A 235 -8.56 9.94 -29.77
N GLY A 236 -7.86 9.48 -30.80
CA GLY A 236 -7.94 10.07 -32.13
C GLY A 236 -7.63 11.57 -32.14
N ARG A 237 -8.62 12.40 -32.55
CA ARG A 237 -8.47 13.85 -32.61
C ARG A 237 -8.66 14.59 -31.28
N MET A 238 -9.10 13.89 -30.23
CA MET A 238 -9.40 14.50 -28.91
C MET A 238 -8.19 14.43 -28.00
N LYS A 239 -7.59 15.59 -27.68
CA LYS A 239 -6.58 15.74 -26.63
C LYS A 239 -7.27 16.16 -25.32
N GLY A 240 -7.55 15.20 -24.45
CA GLY A 240 -8.13 15.45 -23.14
C GLY A 240 -7.08 15.96 -22.12
N LYS A 241 -7.56 16.56 -21.02
CA LYS A 241 -6.67 16.97 -19.92
C LYS A 241 -6.14 15.73 -19.19
N SER A 242 -4.82 15.71 -18.93
CA SER A 242 -4.19 14.68 -18.10
C SER A 242 -4.74 14.74 -16.67
N THR A 243 -5.11 13.60 -16.12
CA THR A 243 -5.62 13.46 -14.75
C THR A 243 -4.80 12.44 -13.97
N ILE A 244 -4.74 12.59 -12.65
CA ILE A 244 -4.20 11.56 -11.77
C ILE A 244 -5.32 10.59 -11.36
N LYS A 245 -5.03 9.28 -11.33
CA LYS A 245 -6.02 8.24 -10.98
C LYS A 245 -5.37 7.13 -10.15
N GLY A 246 -6.16 6.49 -9.27
CA GLY A 246 -5.71 5.33 -8.49
C GLY A 246 -4.64 5.68 -7.46
N GLY A 247 -3.79 4.70 -7.15
CA GLY A 247 -2.70 4.78 -6.19
C GLY A 247 -3.13 4.72 -4.72
N ARG A 248 -2.14 4.71 -3.84
CA ARG A 248 -2.31 4.57 -2.39
C ARG A 248 -2.80 5.87 -1.77
N GLN A 249 -4.06 5.91 -1.34
CA GLN A 249 -4.69 7.12 -0.79
C GLN A 249 -3.96 7.68 0.44
N PRO A 250 -3.47 6.88 1.42
CA PRO A 250 -2.72 7.41 2.55
C PRO A 250 -1.44 8.14 2.12
N VAL A 251 -0.74 7.62 1.12
CA VAL A 251 0.46 8.25 0.55
C VAL A 251 0.12 9.59 -0.10
N LYS A 252 -0.97 9.64 -0.89
CA LYS A 252 -1.42 10.91 -1.49
C LYS A 252 -1.79 11.96 -0.45
N ALA A 253 -2.51 11.57 0.60
CA ALA A 253 -2.88 12.48 1.69
C ALA A 253 -1.66 13.01 2.43
N ALA A 254 -0.69 12.15 2.75
CA ALA A 254 0.57 12.55 3.39
C ALA A 254 1.37 13.51 2.51
N LEU A 255 1.51 13.21 1.22
CA LEU A 255 2.23 14.07 0.27
C LEU A 255 1.50 15.39 0.00
N TYR A 256 0.17 15.41 0.05
CA TYR A 256 -0.60 16.66 -0.02
C TYR A 256 -0.26 17.59 1.14
N MET A 257 -0.22 17.06 2.37
CA MET A 257 0.19 17.83 3.54
C MET A 257 1.66 18.29 3.45
N ALA A 258 2.56 17.40 3.01
CA ALA A 258 3.96 17.79 2.75
C ALA A 258 4.06 18.93 1.74
N ALA A 259 3.28 18.88 0.65
CA ALA A 259 3.26 19.94 -0.36
C ALA A 259 2.75 21.26 0.20
N LEU A 260 1.68 21.27 0.99
CA LEU A 260 1.18 22.47 1.65
C LEU A 260 2.22 23.10 2.59
N VAL A 261 2.88 22.27 3.41
CA VAL A 261 3.93 22.72 4.34
C VAL A 261 5.14 23.25 3.55
N SER A 262 5.51 22.58 2.45
CA SER A 262 6.66 22.98 1.63
C SER A 262 6.52 24.39 1.04
N LEU A 263 5.31 24.86 0.75
CA LEU A 263 5.08 26.21 0.25
C LEU A 263 5.43 27.30 1.29
N ARG A 264 5.47 26.95 2.58
CA ARG A 264 5.83 27.89 3.66
C ARG A 264 7.30 27.80 4.04
N TYR A 265 7.87 26.60 4.05
CA TYR A 265 9.16 26.34 4.70
C TYR A 265 10.26 25.84 3.75
N ASN A 266 9.96 25.66 2.46
CA ASN A 266 10.95 25.18 1.49
C ASN A 266 10.95 26.03 0.22
N LEU A 267 11.96 26.88 0.08
CA LEU A 267 12.08 27.80 -1.05
C LEU A 267 12.14 27.10 -2.41
N THR A 268 12.75 25.91 -2.48
CA THR A 268 12.87 25.12 -3.72
C THR A 268 11.51 24.67 -4.23
N PHE A 269 10.66 24.12 -3.34
CA PHE A 269 9.32 23.68 -3.73
C PHE A 269 8.36 24.86 -3.93
N ARG A 270 8.51 25.94 -3.15
CA ARG A 270 7.75 27.18 -3.34
C ARG A 270 8.02 27.79 -4.71
N GLY A 271 9.29 27.98 -5.07
CA GLY A 271 9.66 28.52 -6.38
C GLY A 271 9.16 27.66 -7.56
N PHE A 272 9.18 26.32 -7.39
CA PHE A 272 8.60 25.41 -8.37
C PHE A 272 7.08 25.61 -8.51
N TYR A 273 6.35 25.72 -7.41
CA TYR A 273 4.92 25.97 -7.38
C TYR A 273 4.58 27.30 -8.05
N ASP A 274 5.24 28.39 -7.63
CA ASP A 274 5.00 29.75 -8.12
C ASP A 274 5.23 29.84 -9.63
N ARG A 275 6.29 29.21 -10.14
CA ARG A 275 6.56 29.10 -11.59
C ARG A 275 5.41 28.43 -12.33
N LEU A 276 4.85 27.33 -11.81
CA LEU A 276 3.75 26.63 -12.45
C LEU A 276 2.47 27.47 -12.47
N VAL A 277 2.17 28.18 -11.38
CA VAL A 277 1.00 29.07 -11.29
C VAL A 277 1.17 30.26 -12.23
N LYS A 278 2.35 30.86 -12.27
CA LYS A 278 2.67 31.94 -13.21
C LYS A 278 2.52 31.51 -14.68
N ASN A 279 2.82 30.26 -14.98
CA ASN A 279 2.62 29.65 -16.31
C ASN A 279 1.17 29.19 -16.55
N GLY A 280 0.19 29.72 -15.81
CA GLY A 280 -1.25 29.46 -16.02
C GLY A 280 -1.78 28.10 -15.53
N LYS A 281 -1.01 27.33 -14.76
CA LYS A 281 -1.51 26.08 -14.17
C LYS A 281 -2.43 26.39 -12.98
N ALA A 282 -3.58 25.69 -12.91
CA ALA A 282 -4.47 25.80 -11.75
C ALA A 282 -3.73 25.42 -10.45
N LYS A 283 -4.02 26.11 -9.34
CA LYS A 283 -3.38 25.92 -8.03
C LYS A 283 -3.35 24.45 -7.57
N LYS A 284 -4.46 23.70 -7.74
CA LYS A 284 -4.51 22.27 -7.41
C LYS A 284 -3.57 21.42 -8.28
N VAL A 285 -3.42 21.77 -9.56
CA VAL A 285 -2.53 21.07 -10.49
C VAL A 285 -1.07 21.35 -10.12
N ALA A 286 -0.73 22.60 -9.81
CA ALA A 286 0.59 22.98 -9.34
C ALA A 286 0.96 22.27 -8.02
N LEU A 287 0.01 22.17 -7.08
CA LEU A 287 0.19 21.44 -5.82
C LEU A 287 0.41 19.95 -6.05
N THR A 288 -0.35 19.33 -6.95
CA THR A 288 -0.15 17.93 -7.34
C THR A 288 1.23 17.69 -7.96
N ALA A 289 1.72 18.63 -8.75
CA ALA A 289 3.08 18.57 -9.29
C ALA A 289 4.15 18.66 -8.17
N CYS A 290 3.91 19.48 -7.14
CA CYS A 290 4.77 19.53 -5.95
C CYS A 290 4.75 18.21 -5.18
N MET A 291 3.59 17.60 -4.96
CA MET A 291 3.48 16.25 -4.35
C MET A 291 4.34 15.23 -5.09
N ARG A 292 4.25 15.22 -6.42
CA ARG A 292 5.03 14.33 -7.27
C ARG A 292 6.53 14.62 -7.15
N LYS A 293 6.93 15.90 -7.14
CA LYS A 293 8.35 16.28 -6.99
C LYS A 293 8.89 15.88 -5.63
N ILE A 294 8.15 16.12 -4.54
CA ILE A 294 8.51 15.68 -3.18
C ILE A 294 8.71 14.17 -3.12
N LEU A 295 7.78 13.39 -3.69
CA LEU A 295 7.89 11.93 -3.72
C LEU A 295 9.14 11.46 -4.48
N VAL A 296 9.42 12.06 -5.63
CA VAL A 296 10.61 11.71 -6.44
C VAL A 296 11.89 12.03 -5.69
N VAL A 297 11.94 13.18 -5.00
CA VAL A 297 13.08 13.57 -4.15
C VAL A 297 13.22 12.61 -2.97
N ALA A 298 12.14 12.31 -2.25
CA ALA A 298 12.15 11.35 -1.16
C ALA A 298 12.65 9.96 -1.61
N ASN A 299 12.18 9.49 -2.76
CA ASN A 299 12.62 8.23 -3.35
C ASN A 299 14.12 8.24 -3.67
N GLN A 300 14.63 9.35 -4.23
CA GLN A 300 16.04 9.48 -4.56
C GLN A 300 16.92 9.55 -3.31
N ILE A 301 16.51 10.27 -2.29
CA ILE A 301 17.20 10.39 -1.00
C ILE A 301 17.32 9.02 -0.34
N VAL A 302 16.23 8.25 -0.27
CA VAL A 302 16.27 6.89 0.28
C VAL A 302 17.13 5.97 -0.59
N LYS A 303 17.07 6.09 -1.92
CA LYS A 303 17.88 5.27 -2.85
C LYS A 303 19.38 5.58 -2.73
N SER A 304 19.76 6.86 -2.62
CA SER A 304 21.16 7.28 -2.55
C SER A 304 21.76 7.21 -1.15
N GLN A 305 20.93 6.96 -0.11
CA GLN A 305 21.31 6.97 1.31
C GLN A 305 21.99 8.29 1.75
N ARG A 306 21.62 9.41 1.09
CA ARG A 306 22.17 10.75 1.39
C ARG A 306 21.04 11.65 1.88
N PRO A 307 21.17 12.32 3.04
CA PRO A 307 20.16 13.23 3.55
C PRO A 307 19.96 14.42 2.61
N TRP A 308 18.84 15.12 2.78
CA TRP A 308 18.56 16.36 2.06
C TRP A 308 19.68 17.39 2.27
N GLN A 309 20.15 17.96 1.15
CA GLN A 309 21.07 19.09 1.13
C GLN A 309 20.39 20.24 0.39
N TYR A 310 20.61 21.47 0.84
CA TYR A 310 19.98 22.66 0.22
C TYR A 310 20.41 22.88 -1.24
N ASP A 311 21.52 22.29 -1.66
CA ASP A 311 22.07 22.36 -3.02
C ASP A 311 21.46 21.36 -4.03
N TYR A 312 20.37 20.68 -3.69
CA TYR A 312 19.60 19.92 -4.67
C TYR A 312 18.85 20.82 -5.69
N GLN A 313 19.46 21.98 -5.97
CA GLN A 313 19.09 22.87 -7.05
C GLN A 313 19.69 22.30 -8.34
N SER A 314 18.82 21.95 -9.28
CA SER A 314 19.18 21.74 -10.70
C SER A 314 19.85 20.41 -11.12
N GLN A 315 19.19 19.27 -10.93
CA GLN A 315 19.34 18.17 -11.89
C GLN A 315 17.94 17.62 -12.25
N GLY A 316 17.36 18.15 -13.35
CA GLY A 316 16.13 17.63 -13.94
C GLY A 316 15.29 18.65 -14.64
#